data_c52349d40ad87415bb3f78692a498405
#
_entry.id   c52349d40ad87415bb3f78692a498405
#
_cell.length_a   1.000
_cell.length_b   1.000
_cell.length_c   1.000
_cell.angle_alpha   90.00
_cell.angle_beta   90.00
_cell.angle_gamma   90.00
#
_symmetry.space_group_name_H-M   'P 1'
#
loop_
_entity.id
_entity.type
_entity.pdbx_description
1 polymer ?
#
loop_
_entity_poly.entity_id
_entity_poly.type
_entity_poly.pdbx_seq_one_letter_code
_entity_poly.pdbx_strand_id
1 'polypeptide(L)'
;MIKDIKKRITNSVELDSMKHELVIENQKVKYKEIDIDLRSFSKPFFVDNEIELDLSECREDIKNHLIEISTAYTDNELEAIIHKMPILKDYSSKRNKDLKDVAVIWRDHFLEDNIGLLTSFMRMGVKASDILVMDKGDSTKHRKEITATFKKLGFQVELLDNNSLEEKKLLERGTEIIDKFITDRKDKKVLILDDGAIISKILINRKYDNVKAIVELTEMGLRRIKKLDIEELPYPVLNVAKTNLKKFITYKEISNTIFTRTIELLGDEKLDGRTLIQLGYGDLGETLAKRFRQYGVRVSIVDPDIMKLIQAAEEGFITYKTLEEAMKYEKPFIIIGASGEQSISKEVVMMLEDECYVTAGATADLSIFKEFEKEGVKYKFIPKYGTQYEINGKKITVLGNGRSVNLFDSESIPNRAIDIFKAGTLVTANMAIQEEKILNKKLQLDIVNKWIEDSKILELYYDLYLAKK
;
A
#
# COMPACT_ATOMS: atom_id res chain seq x y z
N MET A 1 24.21 -11.21 23.06
CA MET A 1 25.36 -11.76 22.29
C MET A 1 24.96 -12.08 20.84
N ILE A 2 23.88 -12.82 20.56
CA ILE A 2 23.44 -13.15 19.18
C ILE A 2 23.01 -11.92 18.38
N LYS A 3 22.30 -10.95 18.98
CA LYS A 3 21.92 -9.69 18.32
C LYS A 3 23.09 -8.81 17.87
N ASP A 4 24.23 -8.92 18.53
CA ASP A 4 25.41 -8.13 18.18
C ASP A 4 26.25 -8.75 17.05
N ILE A 5 26.12 -10.06 16.85
CA ILE A 5 26.72 -10.77 15.72
C ILE A 5 25.97 -10.45 14.42
N LYS A 6 24.64 -10.35 14.47
CA LYS A 6 23.77 -9.99 13.32
C LYS A 6 24.14 -8.65 12.66
N LYS A 7 24.70 -7.71 13.40
CA LYS A 7 25.14 -6.40 12.85
C LYS A 7 26.41 -6.46 12.02
N ARG A 8 27.16 -7.56 12.07
CA ARG A 8 28.50 -7.67 11.45
C ARG A 8 28.54 -8.45 10.14
N ILE A 9 27.50 -9.20 9.81
CA ILE A 9 27.47 -10.04 8.61
C ILE A 9 26.44 -9.48 7.64
N THR A 10 26.90 -8.83 6.58
CA THR A 10 26.03 -8.21 5.55
C THR A 10 25.39 -9.20 4.58
N ASN A 11 25.82 -10.47 4.58
CA ASN A 11 25.40 -11.52 3.66
C ASN A 11 25.07 -12.83 4.38
N SER A 12 24.44 -12.78 5.56
CA SER A 12 23.98 -13.99 6.25
C SER A 12 22.48 -14.16 6.20
N VAL A 13 22.05 -15.40 6.26
CA VAL A 13 20.66 -15.81 6.38
C VAL A 13 20.48 -16.59 7.67
N GLU A 14 19.45 -16.24 8.43
CA GLU A 14 19.04 -16.94 9.62
C GLU A 14 17.88 -17.87 9.28
N LEU A 15 18.05 -19.15 9.56
CA LEU A 15 17.05 -20.19 9.36
C LEU A 15 16.58 -20.70 10.73
N ASP A 16 15.31 -20.45 11.02
CA ASP A 16 14.64 -20.93 12.21
C ASP A 16 13.80 -22.17 11.85
N SER A 17 14.17 -23.34 12.38
CA SER A 17 13.48 -24.59 12.07
C SER A 17 12.02 -24.62 12.55
N MET A 18 11.69 -23.87 13.62
CA MET A 18 10.32 -23.79 14.10
C MET A 18 9.46 -22.88 13.21
N LYS A 19 10.05 -21.82 12.68
CA LYS A 19 9.37 -20.85 11.82
C LYS A 19 9.20 -21.35 10.39
N HIS A 20 10.21 -22.08 9.85
CA HIS A 20 10.29 -22.39 8.42
C HIS A 20 10.10 -23.86 8.05
N GLU A 21 9.58 -24.69 8.96
CA GLU A 21 9.39 -26.13 8.71
C GLU A 21 10.69 -26.84 8.31
N LEU A 22 11.82 -26.40 8.86
CA LEU A 22 13.11 -26.98 8.55
C LEU A 22 13.36 -28.24 9.41
N VAL A 23 13.84 -29.28 8.78
CA VAL A 23 14.40 -30.43 9.48
C VAL A 23 15.90 -30.36 9.41
N ILE A 24 16.54 -30.32 10.59
CA ILE A 24 18.00 -30.20 10.73
C ILE A 24 18.54 -31.50 11.27
N GLU A 25 19.18 -32.27 10.42
CA GLU A 25 19.75 -33.57 10.78
C GLU A 25 21.15 -33.74 10.18
N ASN A 26 22.10 -34.26 10.95
CA ASN A 26 23.43 -34.62 10.46
C ASN A 26 24.14 -33.54 9.62
N GLN A 27 24.10 -32.30 10.08
CA GLN A 27 24.67 -31.14 9.34
C GLN A 27 24.04 -30.90 7.97
N LYS A 28 22.80 -31.29 7.79
CA LYS A 28 21.97 -30.99 6.62
C LYS A 28 20.71 -30.28 7.06
N VAL A 29 20.27 -29.32 6.27
CA VAL A 29 18.97 -28.70 6.41
C VAL A 29 18.09 -29.21 5.29
N LYS A 30 16.96 -29.77 5.65
CA LYS A 30 15.93 -30.18 4.71
C LYS A 30 14.75 -29.22 4.81
N TYR A 31 14.39 -28.62 3.68
CA TYR A 31 13.18 -27.83 3.55
C TYR A 31 12.38 -28.36 2.37
N LYS A 32 11.20 -28.93 2.65
CA LYS A 32 10.41 -29.67 1.67
C LYS A 32 11.27 -30.75 1.00
N GLU A 33 11.51 -30.66 -0.29
CA GLU A 33 12.28 -31.64 -1.07
C GLU A 33 13.76 -31.23 -1.30
N ILE A 34 14.21 -30.13 -0.68
CA ILE A 34 15.56 -29.59 -0.93
C ILE A 34 16.46 -29.88 0.27
N ASP A 35 17.55 -30.58 -0.01
CA ASP A 35 18.61 -30.89 0.95
C ASP A 35 19.76 -29.88 0.80
N ILE A 36 20.08 -29.17 1.87
CA ILE A 36 21.18 -28.20 1.96
C ILE A 36 22.25 -28.76 2.89
N ASP A 37 23.43 -29.05 2.37
CA ASP A 37 24.55 -29.53 3.17
C ASP A 37 25.26 -28.37 3.86
N LEU A 38 25.14 -28.29 5.20
CA LEU A 38 25.74 -27.21 5.98
C LEU A 38 27.28 -27.21 5.95
N ARG A 39 27.90 -28.33 5.59
CA ARG A 39 29.35 -28.43 5.44
C ARG A 39 29.90 -27.61 4.26
N SER A 40 29.02 -27.24 3.31
CA SER A 40 29.40 -26.36 2.20
C SER A 40 29.51 -24.88 2.59
N PHE A 41 29.16 -24.51 3.83
CA PHE A 41 29.25 -23.15 4.34
C PHE A 41 30.43 -23.00 5.29
N SER A 42 31.22 -21.95 5.13
CA SER A 42 32.47 -21.74 5.87
C SER A 42 32.27 -21.54 7.38
N LYS A 43 31.11 -21.05 7.81
CA LYS A 43 30.79 -20.77 9.23
C LYS A 43 29.31 -20.92 9.54
N PRO A 44 28.72 -22.13 9.52
CA PRO A 44 27.39 -22.29 10.04
C PRO A 44 27.40 -22.11 11.56
N PHE A 45 26.52 -21.23 12.06
CA PHE A 45 26.36 -21.01 13.49
C PHE A 45 24.97 -21.51 13.92
N PHE A 46 24.93 -22.35 14.93
CA PHE A 46 23.72 -23.04 15.37
C PHE A 46 23.42 -22.74 16.84
N VAL A 47 22.26 -22.16 17.14
CA VAL A 47 21.75 -21.95 18.51
C VAL A 47 20.23 -22.12 18.51
N ASP A 48 19.71 -22.95 19.43
CA ASP A 48 18.29 -23.08 19.75
C ASP A 48 17.36 -23.24 18.53
N ASN A 49 17.71 -24.15 17.60
CA ASN A 49 16.99 -24.39 16.35
C ASN A 49 17.11 -23.28 15.27
N GLU A 50 17.96 -22.30 15.49
CA GLU A 50 18.33 -21.29 14.49
C GLU A 50 19.69 -21.61 13.91
N ILE A 51 19.85 -21.46 12.59
CA ILE A 51 21.12 -21.56 11.89
C ILE A 51 21.38 -20.24 11.19
N GLU A 52 22.53 -19.65 11.44
CA GLU A 52 23.03 -18.53 10.67
C GLU A 52 24.04 -19.04 9.61
N LEU A 53 23.75 -18.77 8.34
CA LEU A 53 24.58 -19.16 7.21
C LEU A 53 25.18 -17.93 6.53
N ASP A 54 26.52 -17.94 6.36
CA ASP A 54 27.21 -16.95 5.54
C ASP A 54 27.05 -17.32 4.06
N LEU A 55 26.43 -16.41 3.30
CA LEU A 55 26.13 -16.61 1.88
C LEU A 55 27.18 -15.99 0.94
N SER A 56 28.27 -15.43 1.46
CA SER A 56 29.27 -14.71 0.66
C SER A 56 29.94 -15.56 -0.42
N GLU A 57 30.13 -16.86 -0.15
CA GLU A 57 30.73 -17.81 -1.08
C GLU A 57 29.72 -18.82 -1.66
N CYS A 58 28.43 -18.56 -1.46
CA CYS A 58 27.38 -19.47 -1.86
C CYS A 58 27.05 -19.32 -3.35
N ARG A 59 26.75 -20.43 -4.01
CA ARG A 59 26.23 -20.44 -5.37
C ARG A 59 24.92 -19.67 -5.45
N GLU A 60 24.73 -18.83 -6.49
CA GLU A 60 23.64 -17.85 -6.55
C GLU A 60 22.24 -18.50 -6.49
N ASP A 61 22.06 -19.68 -7.07
CA ASP A 61 20.80 -20.43 -7.02
C ASP A 61 20.45 -20.91 -5.61
N ILE A 62 21.46 -21.42 -4.86
CA ILE A 62 21.32 -21.84 -3.47
C ILE A 62 21.09 -20.61 -2.58
N LYS A 63 21.85 -19.55 -2.82
CA LYS A 63 21.71 -18.28 -2.10
C LYS A 63 20.31 -17.70 -2.19
N ASN A 64 19.77 -17.60 -3.41
CA ASN A 64 18.43 -17.10 -3.64
C ASN A 64 17.37 -17.96 -2.98
N HIS A 65 17.54 -19.28 -3.02
CA HIS A 65 16.63 -20.21 -2.37
C HIS A 65 16.65 -20.09 -0.82
N LEU A 66 17.83 -19.97 -0.22
CA LEU A 66 17.97 -19.76 1.23
C LEU A 66 17.36 -18.43 1.67
N ILE A 67 17.56 -17.35 0.90
CA ILE A 67 16.93 -16.06 1.15
C ILE A 67 15.40 -16.19 1.08
N GLU A 68 14.87 -16.94 0.10
CA GLU A 68 13.44 -17.17 -0.04
C GLU A 68 12.87 -17.95 1.16
N ILE A 69 13.53 -19.03 1.59
CA ILE A 69 13.11 -19.81 2.76
C ILE A 69 13.13 -18.95 4.03
N SER A 70 14.19 -18.16 4.24
CA SER A 70 14.36 -17.39 5.48
C SER A 70 13.41 -16.21 5.62
N THR A 71 12.92 -15.67 4.48
CA THR A 71 12.10 -14.46 4.45
C THR A 71 10.63 -14.71 4.18
N ALA A 72 10.28 -15.74 3.39
CA ALA A 72 8.89 -16.02 3.06
C ALA A 72 8.08 -16.48 4.27
N TYR A 73 6.80 -16.08 4.32
CA TYR A 73 5.87 -16.62 5.31
C TYR A 73 5.71 -18.14 5.18
N THR A 74 5.65 -18.82 6.32
CA THR A 74 5.30 -20.24 6.41
C THR A 74 3.83 -20.48 6.09
N ASP A 75 3.45 -21.70 5.80
CA ASP A 75 2.07 -22.05 5.51
C ASP A 75 1.14 -21.75 6.71
N ASN A 76 1.62 -21.95 7.94
CA ASN A 76 0.88 -21.59 9.16
C ASN A 76 0.67 -20.07 9.31
N GLU A 77 1.68 -19.26 9.00
CA GLU A 77 1.57 -17.80 8.99
C GLU A 77 0.59 -17.33 7.91
N LEU A 78 0.62 -17.94 6.73
CA LEU A 78 -0.34 -17.67 5.65
C LEU A 78 -1.77 -18.00 6.06
N GLU A 79 -1.99 -19.14 6.71
CA GLU A 79 -3.30 -19.51 7.26
C GLU A 79 -3.75 -18.51 8.33
N ALA A 80 -2.87 -18.05 9.20
CA ALA A 80 -3.18 -17.04 10.20
C ALA A 80 -3.59 -15.70 9.57
N ILE A 81 -2.91 -15.24 8.50
CA ILE A 81 -3.29 -14.05 7.75
C ILE A 81 -4.69 -14.20 7.14
N ILE A 82 -4.95 -15.33 6.48
CA ILE A 82 -6.26 -15.63 5.88
C ILE A 82 -7.36 -15.75 6.94
N HIS A 83 -7.02 -16.29 8.10
CA HIS A 83 -7.98 -16.43 9.23
C HIS A 83 -8.44 -15.08 9.77
N LYS A 84 -7.59 -14.06 9.72
CA LYS A 84 -7.92 -12.68 10.11
C LYS A 84 -8.86 -11.98 9.12
N MET A 85 -9.17 -12.61 7.97
CA MET A 85 -9.98 -12.05 6.88
C MET A 85 -11.18 -12.96 6.57
N PRO A 86 -12.11 -13.16 7.54
CA PRO A 86 -13.19 -14.13 7.42
C PRO A 86 -14.20 -13.78 6.32
N ILE A 87 -14.46 -12.51 6.03
CA ILE A 87 -15.39 -12.09 4.98
C ILE A 87 -14.82 -12.43 3.60
N LEU A 88 -13.55 -12.09 3.38
CA LEU A 88 -12.83 -12.40 2.14
C LEU A 88 -12.76 -13.92 1.93
N LYS A 89 -12.47 -14.67 2.99
CA LYS A 89 -12.43 -16.14 2.99
C LYS A 89 -13.80 -16.73 2.65
N ASP A 90 -14.87 -16.25 3.28
CA ASP A 90 -16.26 -16.71 3.03
C ASP A 90 -16.65 -16.49 1.59
N TYR A 91 -16.47 -15.25 1.08
CA TYR A 91 -16.81 -14.91 -0.30
C TYR A 91 -16.09 -15.80 -1.31
N SER A 92 -14.76 -15.95 -1.17
CA SER A 92 -13.94 -16.74 -2.10
C SER A 92 -14.23 -18.23 -2.04
N SER A 93 -14.50 -18.79 -0.86
CA SER A 93 -14.75 -20.22 -0.68
C SER A 93 -16.06 -20.70 -1.32
N LYS A 94 -17.06 -19.83 -1.41
CA LYS A 94 -18.34 -20.12 -2.07
C LYS A 94 -18.28 -20.06 -3.60
N ARG A 95 -17.14 -19.63 -4.18
CA ARG A 95 -16.98 -19.31 -5.63
C ARG A 95 -15.70 -19.91 -6.21
N ASN A 96 -15.41 -21.14 -5.87
CA ASN A 96 -14.11 -21.80 -6.12
C ASN A 96 -13.72 -22.04 -7.59
N LYS A 97 -14.54 -21.69 -8.57
CA LYS A 97 -14.25 -21.84 -10.01
C LYS A 97 -14.63 -20.61 -10.85
N ASP A 98 -15.14 -19.58 -10.24
CA ASP A 98 -15.68 -18.40 -10.96
C ASP A 98 -14.60 -17.71 -11.83
N LEU A 99 -13.34 -17.81 -11.45
CA LEU A 99 -12.21 -17.15 -12.11
C LEU A 99 -11.20 -18.14 -12.74
N LYS A 100 -11.63 -19.36 -13.07
CA LYS A 100 -10.76 -20.42 -13.58
C LYS A 100 -9.95 -20.02 -14.84
N ASP A 101 -10.56 -19.24 -15.73
CA ASP A 101 -9.95 -18.84 -17.01
C ASP A 101 -9.54 -17.35 -16.99
N VAL A 102 -9.19 -16.84 -15.82
CA VAL A 102 -8.77 -15.45 -15.60
C VAL A 102 -7.30 -15.38 -15.28
N ALA A 103 -6.64 -14.36 -15.83
CA ALA A 103 -5.33 -13.89 -15.40
C ALA A 103 -5.47 -12.51 -14.74
N VAL A 104 -4.64 -12.23 -13.75
CA VAL A 104 -4.73 -11.02 -12.94
C VAL A 104 -3.42 -10.25 -13.00
N ILE A 105 -3.49 -8.97 -13.33
CA ILE A 105 -2.42 -8.01 -13.11
C ILE A 105 -2.83 -7.18 -11.90
N TRP A 106 -2.03 -7.21 -10.86
CA TRP A 106 -2.32 -6.51 -9.62
C TRP A 106 -1.16 -5.59 -9.24
N ARG A 107 -1.47 -4.31 -9.02
CA ARG A 107 -0.52 -3.30 -8.56
C ARG A 107 -1.05 -2.63 -7.30
N ASP A 108 -0.33 -2.76 -6.20
CA ASP A 108 -0.70 -2.17 -4.91
C ASP A 108 0.53 -2.14 -3.97
N HIS A 109 0.34 -1.68 -2.74
CA HIS A 109 1.30 -1.79 -1.65
C HIS A 109 1.53 -3.26 -1.27
N PHE A 110 2.77 -3.63 -0.93
CA PHE A 110 3.04 -4.96 -0.40
C PHE A 110 2.76 -4.97 1.11
N LEU A 111 1.55 -5.39 1.47
CA LEU A 111 1.00 -5.54 2.82
C LEU A 111 0.53 -6.98 3.02
N GLU A 112 0.50 -7.47 4.27
CA GLU A 112 0.08 -8.85 4.58
C GLU A 112 -1.33 -9.19 4.09
N ASP A 113 -2.25 -8.23 4.18
CA ASP A 113 -3.63 -8.40 3.71
C ASP A 113 -3.73 -8.71 2.21
N ASN A 114 -2.77 -8.28 1.42
CA ASN A 114 -2.72 -8.57 -0.01
C ASN A 114 -2.38 -10.04 -0.31
N ILE A 115 -1.70 -10.73 0.60
CA ILE A 115 -1.57 -12.19 0.55
C ILE A 115 -2.95 -12.84 0.61
N GLY A 116 -3.81 -12.38 1.55
CA GLY A 116 -5.19 -12.84 1.67
C GLY A 116 -6.01 -12.62 0.41
N LEU A 117 -5.89 -11.43 -0.22
CA LEU A 117 -6.59 -11.12 -1.47
C LEU A 117 -6.12 -12.03 -2.62
N LEU A 118 -4.81 -12.12 -2.85
CA LEU A 118 -4.26 -12.87 -3.99
C LEU A 118 -4.46 -14.38 -3.84
N THR A 119 -4.34 -14.93 -2.63
CA THR A 119 -4.70 -16.33 -2.37
C THR A 119 -6.21 -16.58 -2.53
N SER A 120 -7.06 -15.57 -2.34
CA SER A 120 -8.49 -15.68 -2.63
C SER A 120 -8.78 -15.77 -4.13
N PHE A 121 -8.03 -15.07 -4.98
CA PHE A 121 -8.09 -15.28 -6.44
C PHE A 121 -7.70 -16.72 -6.80
N MET A 122 -6.66 -17.28 -6.17
CA MET A 122 -6.28 -18.69 -6.40
C MET A 122 -7.39 -19.64 -5.95
N ARG A 123 -8.02 -19.39 -4.80
CA ARG A 123 -9.16 -20.18 -4.30
C ARG A 123 -10.35 -20.14 -5.28
N MET A 124 -10.55 -19.03 -5.97
CA MET A 124 -11.57 -18.86 -7.00
C MET A 124 -11.16 -19.43 -8.37
N GLY A 125 -10.00 -20.05 -8.48
CA GLY A 125 -9.56 -20.81 -9.66
C GLY A 125 -8.47 -20.16 -10.51
N VAL A 126 -7.99 -18.95 -10.17
CA VAL A 126 -6.84 -18.34 -10.86
C VAL A 126 -5.58 -19.14 -10.55
N LYS A 127 -4.81 -19.53 -11.56
CA LYS A 127 -3.53 -20.20 -11.34
C LYS A 127 -2.47 -19.20 -10.87
N ALA A 128 -1.57 -19.62 -10.00
CA ALA A 128 -0.50 -18.77 -9.50
C ALA A 128 0.35 -18.16 -10.64
N SER A 129 0.66 -18.95 -11.66
CA SER A 129 1.39 -18.50 -12.87
C SER A 129 0.64 -17.45 -13.71
N ASP A 130 -0.66 -17.26 -13.46
CA ASP A 130 -1.52 -16.28 -14.12
C ASP A 130 -1.74 -15.02 -13.27
N ILE A 131 -0.92 -14.83 -12.24
CA ILE A 131 -0.92 -13.63 -11.40
C ILE A 131 0.40 -12.88 -11.58
N LEU A 132 0.31 -11.65 -12.08
CA LEU A 132 1.41 -10.69 -12.10
C LEU A 132 1.19 -9.68 -10.98
N VAL A 133 2.11 -9.63 -10.03
CA VAL A 133 2.10 -8.65 -8.95
C VAL A 133 3.15 -7.58 -9.19
N MET A 134 2.75 -6.32 -9.11
CA MET A 134 3.60 -5.16 -9.37
C MET A 134 3.68 -4.30 -8.11
N ASP A 135 4.84 -4.31 -7.47
CA ASP A 135 5.13 -3.58 -6.24
C ASP A 135 5.21 -2.07 -6.49
N LYS A 136 4.54 -1.27 -5.68
CA LYS A 136 4.62 0.20 -5.69
C LYS A 136 5.93 0.77 -5.14
N GLY A 137 6.78 -0.06 -4.52
CA GLY A 137 8.06 0.38 -3.98
C GLY A 137 7.99 1.12 -2.64
N ASP A 138 6.92 0.98 -1.86
CA ASP A 138 6.77 1.65 -0.58
C ASP A 138 7.57 0.99 0.55
N SER A 139 7.83 1.75 1.62
CA SER A 139 8.54 1.26 2.81
C SER A 139 7.56 0.65 3.82
N THR A 140 6.78 -0.34 3.40
CA THR A 140 5.88 -1.11 4.28
C THR A 140 6.68 -2.07 5.16
N LYS A 141 6.11 -2.44 6.31
CA LYS A 141 6.80 -3.17 7.37
C LYS A 141 7.38 -4.52 6.93
N HIS A 142 6.61 -5.32 6.24
CA HIS A 142 6.95 -6.70 5.86
C HIS A 142 7.15 -6.88 4.34
N ARG A 143 7.59 -5.82 3.66
CA ARG A 143 7.71 -5.83 2.19
C ARG A 143 8.61 -6.96 1.65
N LYS A 144 9.70 -7.26 2.34
CA LYS A 144 10.64 -8.32 1.93
C LYS A 144 10.02 -9.70 2.07
N GLU A 145 9.37 -9.95 3.18
CA GLU A 145 8.67 -11.18 3.50
C GLU A 145 7.53 -11.45 2.52
N ILE A 146 6.77 -10.40 2.20
CA ILE A 146 5.67 -10.48 1.23
C ILE A 146 6.19 -10.73 -0.18
N THR A 147 7.26 -10.05 -0.60
CA THR A 147 7.91 -10.30 -1.89
C THR A 147 8.36 -11.75 -2.05
N ALA A 148 9.05 -12.28 -1.02
CA ALA A 148 9.49 -13.67 -1.01
C ALA A 148 8.30 -14.65 -1.03
N THR A 149 7.24 -14.34 -0.27
CA THR A 149 6.02 -15.14 -0.23
C THR A 149 5.31 -15.18 -1.58
N PHE A 150 5.17 -14.07 -2.27
CA PHE A 150 4.55 -14.06 -3.60
C PHE A 150 5.35 -14.89 -4.60
N LYS A 151 6.68 -14.86 -4.56
CA LYS A 151 7.53 -15.73 -5.35
C LYS A 151 7.37 -17.21 -4.96
N LYS A 152 7.35 -17.51 -3.66
CA LYS A 152 7.09 -18.87 -3.13
C LYS A 152 5.74 -19.43 -3.61
N LEU A 153 4.72 -18.59 -3.68
CA LEU A 153 3.38 -18.95 -4.20
C LEU A 153 3.36 -19.14 -5.72
N GLY A 154 4.42 -18.78 -6.43
CA GLY A 154 4.54 -18.93 -7.89
C GLY A 154 4.01 -17.75 -8.69
N PHE A 155 3.83 -16.56 -8.08
CA PHE A 155 3.46 -15.35 -8.80
C PHE A 155 4.66 -14.77 -9.55
N GLN A 156 4.39 -14.11 -10.69
CA GLN A 156 5.37 -13.21 -11.29
C GLN A 156 5.41 -11.91 -10.48
N VAL A 157 6.59 -11.52 -9.98
CA VAL A 157 6.77 -10.35 -9.11
C VAL A 157 7.68 -9.33 -9.77
N GLU A 158 7.19 -8.12 -9.96
CA GLU A 158 7.89 -7.03 -10.62
C GLU A 158 7.76 -5.73 -9.81
N LEU A 159 8.64 -4.76 -10.08
CA LEU A 159 8.56 -3.41 -9.52
C LEU A 159 7.96 -2.45 -10.55
N LEU A 160 6.90 -1.75 -10.17
CA LEU A 160 6.32 -0.64 -10.92
C LEU A 160 5.94 0.47 -9.93
N ASP A 161 6.93 1.22 -9.48
CA ASP A 161 6.75 2.25 -8.47
C ASP A 161 6.15 3.56 -9.04
N ASN A 162 5.90 4.54 -8.19
CA ASN A 162 5.33 5.81 -8.63
C ASN A 162 6.31 6.66 -9.45
N ASN A 163 7.64 6.43 -9.32
CA ASN A 163 8.64 7.13 -10.13
C ASN A 163 8.55 6.73 -11.61
N SER A 164 7.94 5.56 -11.90
CA SER A 164 7.68 5.11 -13.28
C SER A 164 6.82 6.10 -14.10
N LEU A 165 6.11 7.03 -13.44
CA LEU A 165 5.41 8.12 -14.15
C LEU A 165 6.33 9.23 -14.66
N GLU A 166 7.45 9.43 -14.00
CA GLU A 166 8.41 10.51 -14.26
C GLU A 166 9.61 10.00 -15.07
N GLU A 167 9.96 8.74 -14.93
CA GLU A 167 11.11 8.11 -15.56
C GLU A 167 10.71 7.23 -16.74
N LYS A 168 10.98 7.73 -17.97
CA LYS A 168 10.60 7.06 -19.22
C LYS A 168 11.06 5.59 -19.29
N LYS A 169 12.29 5.29 -18.88
CA LYS A 169 12.84 3.91 -18.91
C LYS A 169 12.09 2.95 -17.99
N LEU A 170 11.66 3.40 -16.81
CA LEU A 170 10.88 2.57 -15.89
C LEU A 170 9.48 2.31 -16.43
N LEU A 171 8.88 3.33 -17.06
CA LEU A 171 7.57 3.18 -17.70
C LEU A 171 7.64 2.23 -18.92
N GLU A 172 8.69 2.34 -19.75
CA GLU A 172 8.93 1.44 -20.88
C GLU A 172 9.09 -0.01 -20.41
N ARG A 173 9.92 -0.27 -19.40
CA ARG A 173 10.08 -1.61 -18.81
C ARG A 173 8.75 -2.15 -18.27
N GLY A 174 8.01 -1.36 -17.53
CA GLY A 174 6.68 -1.76 -17.02
C GLY A 174 5.71 -2.11 -18.16
N THR A 175 5.77 -1.33 -19.26
CA THR A 175 4.98 -1.58 -20.46
C THR A 175 5.33 -2.92 -21.10
N GLU A 176 6.61 -3.22 -21.32
CA GLU A 176 7.07 -4.47 -21.90
C GLU A 176 6.62 -5.69 -21.08
N ILE A 177 6.70 -5.60 -19.75
CA ILE A 177 6.27 -6.67 -18.84
C ILE A 177 4.77 -6.93 -18.97
N ILE A 178 3.96 -5.85 -18.93
CA ILE A 178 2.49 -5.93 -19.03
C ILE A 178 2.08 -6.45 -20.41
N ASP A 179 2.65 -5.91 -21.48
CA ASP A 179 2.36 -6.34 -22.86
C ASP A 179 2.66 -7.84 -23.03
N LYS A 180 3.81 -8.30 -22.55
CA LYS A 180 4.19 -9.71 -22.59
C LYS A 180 3.22 -10.55 -21.77
N PHE A 181 2.89 -10.16 -20.55
CA PHE A 181 1.97 -10.92 -19.69
C PHE A 181 0.60 -11.09 -20.33
N ILE A 182 0.03 -10.04 -20.94
CA ILE A 182 -1.26 -10.06 -21.61
C ILE A 182 -1.22 -10.93 -22.87
N THR A 183 -0.16 -10.76 -23.69
CA THR A 183 -0.05 -11.48 -24.97
C THR A 183 0.24 -12.96 -24.81
N ASP A 184 0.97 -13.37 -23.77
CA ASP A 184 1.21 -14.77 -23.45
C ASP A 184 -0.08 -15.50 -22.95
N ARG A 185 -1.16 -14.77 -22.67
CA ARG A 185 -2.45 -15.27 -22.11
C ARG A 185 -3.65 -14.92 -22.97
N LYS A 186 -3.51 -14.99 -24.29
CA LYS A 186 -4.59 -14.67 -25.26
C LYS A 186 -5.86 -15.52 -25.09
N ASP A 187 -5.72 -16.71 -24.53
CA ASP A 187 -6.78 -17.66 -24.24
C ASP A 187 -7.52 -17.38 -22.92
N LYS A 188 -7.07 -16.38 -22.13
CA LYS A 188 -7.62 -16.04 -20.83
C LYS A 188 -8.18 -14.63 -20.80
N LYS A 189 -9.19 -14.41 -19.96
CA LYS A 189 -9.64 -13.07 -19.61
C LYS A 189 -8.64 -12.43 -18.67
N VAL A 190 -8.18 -11.22 -18.97
CA VAL A 190 -7.25 -10.48 -18.12
C VAL A 190 -8.01 -9.43 -17.34
N LEU A 191 -7.84 -9.44 -16.04
CA LEU A 191 -8.37 -8.44 -15.11
C LEU A 191 -7.22 -7.65 -14.50
N ILE A 192 -7.39 -6.34 -14.40
CA ILE A 192 -6.38 -5.42 -13.88
C ILE A 192 -6.90 -4.78 -12.60
N LEU A 193 -6.15 -4.88 -11.52
CA LEU A 193 -6.36 -4.14 -10.29
C LEU A 193 -5.23 -3.12 -10.16
N ASP A 194 -5.56 -1.84 -10.25
CA ASP A 194 -4.57 -0.76 -10.32
C ASP A 194 -4.74 0.19 -9.14
N ASP A 195 -3.71 0.34 -8.35
CA ASP A 195 -3.64 1.36 -7.31
C ASP A 195 -2.86 2.57 -7.83
N GLY A 196 -3.59 3.60 -8.26
CA GLY A 196 -3.02 4.86 -8.69
C GLY A 196 -2.87 5.05 -10.20
N ALA A 197 -3.56 4.25 -11.02
CA ALA A 197 -3.71 4.41 -12.46
C ALA A 197 -2.39 4.44 -13.28
N ILE A 198 -1.35 3.72 -12.84
CA ILE A 198 -0.11 3.63 -13.63
C ILE A 198 -0.28 2.61 -14.75
N ILE A 199 -0.92 1.47 -14.47
CA ILE A 199 -1.23 0.49 -15.50
C ILE A 199 -2.24 1.08 -16.48
N SER A 200 -3.23 1.82 -15.99
CA SER A 200 -4.19 2.54 -16.82
C SER A 200 -3.50 3.50 -17.81
N LYS A 201 -2.47 4.24 -17.35
CA LYS A 201 -1.66 5.12 -18.20
C LYS A 201 -0.89 4.32 -19.28
N ILE A 202 -0.35 3.16 -18.92
CA ILE A 202 0.35 2.28 -19.87
C ILE A 202 -0.60 1.78 -20.96
N LEU A 203 -1.86 1.52 -20.61
CA LEU A 203 -2.86 0.95 -21.51
C LEU A 203 -3.60 1.98 -22.37
N ILE A 204 -3.33 3.26 -22.24
CA ILE A 204 -3.87 4.28 -23.15
C ILE A 204 -3.45 3.94 -24.57
N ASN A 205 -4.40 3.99 -25.51
CA ASN A 205 -4.21 3.64 -26.91
C ASN A 205 -3.71 2.21 -27.18
N ARG A 206 -3.75 1.31 -26.16
CA ARG A 206 -3.37 -0.09 -26.29
C ARG A 206 -4.58 -0.98 -26.07
N LYS A 207 -5.05 -1.61 -27.14
CA LYS A 207 -6.23 -2.49 -27.08
C LYS A 207 -5.83 -3.97 -27.17
N TYR A 208 -6.22 -4.73 -26.15
CA TYR A 208 -6.10 -6.19 -26.10
C TYR A 208 -7.52 -6.76 -25.90
N ASP A 209 -7.94 -7.69 -26.75
CA ASP A 209 -9.30 -8.24 -26.73
C ASP A 209 -9.59 -9.08 -25.48
N ASN A 210 -8.55 -9.59 -24.84
CA ASN A 210 -8.63 -10.40 -23.64
C ASN A 210 -8.65 -9.57 -22.33
N VAL A 211 -8.27 -8.30 -22.33
CA VAL A 211 -8.43 -7.42 -21.15
C VAL A 211 -9.87 -6.99 -21.00
N LYS A 212 -10.47 -7.24 -19.83
CA LYS A 212 -11.92 -7.09 -19.59
C LYS A 212 -12.29 -5.85 -18.81
N ALA A 213 -11.55 -5.53 -17.78
CA ALA A 213 -11.79 -4.34 -16.95
C ALA A 213 -10.54 -3.93 -16.18
N ILE A 214 -10.55 -2.68 -15.73
CA ILE A 214 -9.61 -2.12 -14.76
C ILE A 214 -10.39 -1.81 -13.49
N VAL A 215 -9.94 -2.32 -12.36
CA VAL A 215 -10.44 -2.01 -11.01
C VAL A 215 -9.51 -0.99 -10.37
N GLU A 216 -9.94 0.27 -10.29
CA GLU A 216 -9.14 1.33 -9.67
C GLU A 216 -9.45 1.44 -8.18
N LEU A 217 -8.38 1.39 -7.36
CA LEU A 217 -8.48 1.28 -5.92
C LEU A 217 -8.36 2.63 -5.19
N THR A 218 -7.89 3.70 -5.87
CA THR A 218 -7.52 4.97 -5.22
C THR A 218 -8.15 6.21 -5.85
N GLU A 219 -8.39 7.24 -5.03
CA GLU A 219 -8.82 8.54 -5.54
C GLU A 219 -7.76 9.22 -6.39
N MET A 220 -6.49 9.03 -6.06
CA MET A 220 -5.37 9.56 -6.87
C MET A 220 -5.40 8.97 -8.27
N GLY A 221 -5.63 7.66 -8.39
CA GLY A 221 -5.78 7.00 -9.70
C GLY A 221 -6.98 7.52 -10.47
N LEU A 222 -8.13 7.72 -9.82
CA LEU A 222 -9.31 8.31 -10.48
C LEU A 222 -9.04 9.73 -10.99
N ARG A 223 -8.32 10.56 -10.23
CA ARG A 223 -7.93 11.91 -10.69
C ARG A 223 -6.99 11.84 -11.90
N ARG A 224 -6.05 10.89 -11.90
CA ARG A 224 -5.17 10.65 -13.05
C ARG A 224 -5.95 10.21 -14.27
N ILE A 225 -6.85 9.24 -14.12
CA ILE A 225 -7.73 8.77 -15.22
C ILE A 225 -8.58 9.91 -15.78
N LYS A 226 -9.10 10.81 -14.93
CA LYS A 226 -9.87 11.98 -15.39
C LYS A 226 -9.02 13.01 -16.14
N LYS A 227 -7.73 13.11 -15.84
CA LYS A 227 -6.77 13.98 -16.56
C LYS A 227 -6.30 13.38 -17.89
N LEU A 228 -6.44 12.04 -18.03
CA LEU A 228 -6.22 11.34 -19.28
C LEU A 228 -7.47 11.49 -20.16
N ASP A 229 -7.29 11.47 -21.46
CA ASP A 229 -8.47 11.34 -22.34
C ASP A 229 -9.05 9.94 -22.14
N ILE A 230 -10.20 9.86 -21.45
CA ILE A 230 -10.85 8.59 -21.11
C ILE A 230 -11.34 7.84 -22.36
N GLU A 231 -11.53 8.56 -23.47
CA GLU A 231 -11.89 7.97 -24.77
C GLU A 231 -10.74 7.14 -25.35
N GLU A 232 -9.50 7.47 -24.97
CA GLU A 232 -8.31 6.73 -25.36
C GLU A 232 -8.05 5.47 -24.51
N LEU A 233 -8.73 5.33 -23.37
CA LEU A 233 -8.66 4.13 -22.53
C LEU A 233 -9.70 3.12 -22.99
N PRO A 234 -9.30 2.00 -23.65
CA PRO A 234 -10.24 1.11 -24.33
C PRO A 234 -11.02 0.16 -23.40
N TYR A 235 -10.92 0.33 -22.08
CA TYR A 235 -11.46 -0.58 -21.07
C TYR A 235 -12.41 0.13 -20.10
N PRO A 236 -13.43 -0.59 -19.56
CA PRO A 236 -14.23 -0.08 -18.45
C PRO A 236 -13.38 0.05 -17.19
N VAL A 237 -13.56 1.15 -16.45
CA VAL A 237 -12.92 1.40 -15.17
C VAL A 237 -13.94 1.26 -14.06
N LEU A 238 -13.72 0.31 -13.17
CA LEU A 238 -14.56 0.02 -12.01
C LEU A 238 -14.00 0.75 -10.79
N ASN A 239 -14.78 1.70 -10.28
CA ASN A 239 -14.36 2.62 -9.25
C ASN A 239 -14.63 2.04 -7.86
N VAL A 240 -13.63 1.42 -7.23
CA VAL A 240 -13.70 0.99 -5.84
C VAL A 240 -13.36 2.13 -4.87
N ALA A 241 -12.57 3.11 -5.33
CA ALA A 241 -12.06 4.20 -4.49
C ALA A 241 -13.14 5.09 -3.86
N LYS A 242 -14.30 5.23 -4.50
CA LYS A 242 -15.41 6.08 -4.03
C LYS A 242 -16.65 5.28 -3.61
N THR A 243 -16.54 3.97 -3.45
CA THR A 243 -17.63 3.15 -2.94
C THR A 243 -18.06 3.58 -1.54
N ASN A 244 -19.34 3.33 -1.22
CA ASN A 244 -19.88 3.55 0.13
C ASN A 244 -19.07 2.78 1.18
N LEU A 245 -18.64 1.56 0.87
CA LEU A 245 -17.75 0.76 1.70
C LEU A 245 -16.46 1.53 2.05
N LYS A 246 -15.78 2.08 1.04
CA LYS A 246 -14.51 2.79 1.27
C LYS A 246 -14.74 4.10 2.03
N LYS A 247 -15.78 4.84 1.68
CA LYS A 247 -16.14 6.11 2.33
C LYS A 247 -16.48 5.94 3.81
N PHE A 248 -17.36 5.00 4.13
CA PHE A 248 -17.91 4.90 5.48
C PHE A 248 -17.10 4.00 6.43
N ILE A 249 -16.25 3.11 5.89
CA ILE A 249 -15.45 2.18 6.70
C ILE A 249 -13.96 2.45 6.53
N THR A 250 -13.43 2.28 5.31
CA THR A 250 -11.99 2.24 5.09
C THR A 250 -11.31 3.58 5.35
N TYR A 251 -11.84 4.70 4.83
CA TYR A 251 -11.23 6.03 5.03
C TYR A 251 -11.23 6.47 6.50
N LYS A 252 -12.24 6.06 7.28
CA LYS A 252 -12.25 6.33 8.72
C LYS A 252 -11.09 5.62 9.43
N GLU A 253 -10.84 4.37 9.09
CA GLU A 253 -9.74 3.62 9.70
C GLU A 253 -8.36 4.08 9.19
N ILE A 254 -8.24 4.46 7.92
CA ILE A 254 -7.03 5.11 7.40
C ILE A 254 -6.74 6.38 8.19
N SER A 255 -7.73 7.24 8.41
CA SER A 255 -7.57 8.48 9.18
C SER A 255 -7.18 8.21 10.63
N ASN A 256 -7.78 7.20 11.27
CA ASN A 256 -7.42 6.77 12.62
C ASN A 256 -5.97 6.29 12.68
N THR A 257 -5.53 5.52 11.69
CA THR A 257 -4.14 5.01 11.63
C THR A 257 -3.16 6.13 11.35
N ILE A 258 -3.48 7.08 10.44
CA ILE A 258 -2.65 8.28 10.22
C ILE A 258 -2.47 9.06 11.52
N PHE A 259 -3.56 9.30 12.26
CA PHE A 259 -3.51 9.95 13.55
C PHE A 259 -2.58 9.20 14.52
N THR A 260 -2.83 7.89 14.74
CA THR A 260 -2.05 7.08 15.69
C THR A 260 -0.57 7.05 15.32
N ARG A 261 -0.25 6.81 14.04
CA ARG A 261 1.15 6.79 13.57
C ARG A 261 1.83 8.15 13.69
N THR A 262 1.10 9.25 13.47
CA THR A 262 1.64 10.60 13.68
C THR A 262 2.02 10.81 15.14
N ILE A 263 1.15 10.43 16.08
CA ILE A 263 1.43 10.52 17.53
C ILE A 263 2.63 9.63 17.91
N GLU A 264 2.66 8.39 17.44
CA GLU A 264 3.77 7.45 17.71
C GLU A 264 5.12 7.99 17.21
N LEU A 265 5.15 8.59 16.00
CA LEU A 265 6.37 9.16 15.44
C LEU A 265 6.81 10.44 16.15
N LEU A 266 5.87 11.24 16.65
CA LEU A 266 6.20 12.42 17.46
C LEU A 266 6.78 12.05 18.84
N GLY A 267 6.49 10.84 19.33
CA GLY A 267 7.06 10.33 20.58
C GLY A 267 6.65 11.17 21.79
N ASP A 268 7.61 11.80 22.46
CA ASP A 268 7.38 12.60 23.67
C ASP A 268 6.83 14.02 23.40
N GLU A 269 6.75 14.41 22.12
CA GLU A 269 6.18 15.71 21.74
C GLU A 269 4.67 15.77 21.99
N LYS A 270 4.25 16.74 22.76
CA LYS A 270 2.83 16.94 23.07
C LYS A 270 2.14 17.79 22.02
N LEU A 271 1.05 17.30 21.47
CA LEU A 271 0.23 18.04 20.51
C LEU A 271 -0.90 18.85 21.16
N ASP A 272 -1.27 18.53 22.39
CA ASP A 272 -2.37 19.24 23.09
C ASP A 272 -2.08 20.75 23.16
N GLY A 273 -3.06 21.55 22.73
CA GLY A 273 -2.95 23.02 22.63
C GLY A 273 -2.05 23.54 21.49
N ARG A 274 -1.32 22.67 20.77
CA ARG A 274 -0.50 23.06 19.60
C ARG A 274 -1.37 23.32 18.36
N THR A 275 -0.84 24.08 17.42
CA THR A 275 -1.50 24.36 16.14
C THR A 275 -1.10 23.35 15.08
N LEU A 276 -2.10 22.77 14.43
CA LEU A 276 -1.95 21.89 13.27
C LEU A 276 -2.65 22.54 12.07
N ILE A 277 -1.96 22.63 10.94
CA ILE A 277 -2.58 22.96 9.65
C ILE A 277 -2.77 21.67 8.87
N GLN A 278 -4.01 21.37 8.50
CA GLN A 278 -4.34 20.23 7.65
C GLN A 278 -4.67 20.68 6.22
N LEU A 279 -4.03 20.02 5.25
CA LEU A 279 -4.20 20.30 3.82
C LEU A 279 -5.16 19.27 3.22
N GLY A 280 -6.39 19.71 2.93
CA GLY A 280 -7.46 18.88 2.38
C GLY A 280 -8.53 18.50 3.41
N TYR A 281 -9.82 18.64 3.01
CA TYR A 281 -11.00 18.30 3.80
C TYR A 281 -11.95 17.37 3.04
N GLY A 282 -11.38 16.38 2.33
CA GLY A 282 -12.12 15.29 1.71
C GLY A 282 -12.54 14.21 2.71
N ASP A 283 -13.05 13.07 2.24
CA ASP A 283 -13.55 11.96 3.09
C ASP A 283 -12.51 11.48 4.13
N LEU A 284 -11.23 11.47 3.77
CA LEU A 284 -10.14 11.17 4.70
C LEU A 284 -9.84 12.34 5.64
N GLY A 285 -9.70 13.54 5.08
CA GLY A 285 -9.32 14.74 5.84
C GLY A 285 -10.32 15.15 6.88
N GLU A 286 -11.62 15.04 6.60
CA GLU A 286 -12.70 15.33 7.55
C GLU A 286 -12.56 14.49 8.84
N THR A 287 -12.42 13.18 8.70
CA THR A 287 -12.27 12.28 9.86
C THR A 287 -10.98 12.58 10.62
N LEU A 288 -9.88 12.84 9.89
CA LEU A 288 -8.58 13.12 10.47
C LEU A 288 -8.57 14.41 11.29
N ALA A 289 -9.12 15.49 10.75
CA ALA A 289 -9.26 16.77 11.44
C ALA A 289 -10.06 16.65 12.73
N LYS A 290 -11.21 15.96 12.67
CA LYS A 290 -12.04 15.68 13.86
C LYS A 290 -11.26 14.91 14.92
N ARG A 291 -10.43 13.96 14.51
CA ARG A 291 -9.63 13.13 15.42
C ARG A 291 -8.57 13.97 16.15
N PHE A 292 -7.83 14.80 15.42
CA PHE A 292 -6.85 15.72 16.05
C PHE A 292 -7.52 16.72 16.99
N ARG A 293 -8.66 17.30 16.60
CA ARG A 293 -9.42 18.21 17.48
C ARG A 293 -9.88 17.52 18.77
N GLN A 294 -10.37 16.28 18.69
CA GLN A 294 -10.74 15.49 19.88
C GLN A 294 -9.54 15.21 20.80
N TYR A 295 -8.34 15.20 20.27
CA TYR A 295 -7.10 15.05 21.04
C TYR A 295 -6.61 16.37 21.68
N GLY A 296 -7.32 17.47 21.51
CA GLY A 296 -6.95 18.77 22.07
C GLY A 296 -6.10 19.67 21.17
N VAL A 297 -5.90 19.27 19.91
CA VAL A 297 -5.12 20.04 18.92
C VAL A 297 -5.97 21.16 18.31
N ARG A 298 -5.40 22.34 18.15
CA ARG A 298 -6.01 23.43 17.38
C ARG A 298 -5.79 23.17 15.90
N VAL A 299 -6.87 22.79 15.21
CA VAL A 299 -6.80 22.39 13.80
C VAL A 299 -7.35 23.50 12.90
N SER A 300 -6.54 23.94 11.95
CA SER A 300 -6.91 24.82 10.84
C SER A 300 -6.91 24.04 9.54
N ILE A 301 -7.91 24.27 8.69
CA ILE A 301 -8.12 23.56 7.43
C ILE A 301 -7.74 24.44 6.24
N VAL A 302 -6.99 23.89 5.33
CA VAL A 302 -6.70 24.48 4.02
C VAL A 302 -7.28 23.59 2.93
N ASP A 303 -8.15 24.13 2.08
CA ASP A 303 -8.70 23.41 0.93
C ASP A 303 -9.03 24.39 -0.20
N PRO A 304 -8.72 24.11 -1.48
CA PRO A 304 -9.10 24.96 -2.60
C PRO A 304 -10.60 24.89 -2.94
N ASP A 305 -11.30 23.82 -2.50
CA ASP A 305 -12.72 23.63 -2.74
C ASP A 305 -13.55 24.43 -1.70
N ILE A 306 -14.28 25.44 -2.17
CA ILE A 306 -15.08 26.31 -1.33
C ILE A 306 -16.18 25.55 -0.56
N MET A 307 -16.75 24.50 -1.12
CA MET A 307 -17.76 23.70 -0.43
C MET A 307 -17.16 22.89 0.72
N LYS A 308 -15.91 22.44 0.58
CA LYS A 308 -15.17 21.80 1.66
C LYS A 308 -14.81 22.78 2.78
N LEU A 309 -14.46 24.01 2.43
CA LEU A 309 -14.22 25.05 3.44
C LEU A 309 -15.50 25.43 4.17
N ILE A 310 -16.63 25.56 3.47
CA ILE A 310 -17.94 25.81 4.11
C ILE A 310 -18.27 24.65 5.06
N GLN A 311 -18.15 23.41 4.63
CA GLN A 311 -18.38 22.23 5.48
C GLN A 311 -17.49 22.27 6.73
N ALA A 312 -16.20 22.53 6.59
CA ALA A 312 -15.26 22.61 7.71
C ALA A 312 -15.61 23.77 8.67
N ALA A 313 -15.98 24.94 8.14
CA ALA A 313 -16.35 26.10 8.92
C ALA A 313 -17.64 25.88 9.73
N GLU A 314 -18.67 25.28 9.11
CA GLU A 314 -19.92 24.88 9.81
C GLU A 314 -19.67 23.85 10.93
N GLU A 315 -18.62 23.07 10.80
CA GLU A 315 -18.18 22.14 11.84
C GLU A 315 -17.25 22.79 12.89
N GLY A 316 -17.00 24.11 12.78
CA GLY A 316 -16.25 24.90 13.76
C GLY A 316 -14.74 24.85 13.61
N PHE A 317 -14.21 24.54 12.41
CA PHE A 317 -12.79 24.69 12.10
C PHE A 317 -12.46 26.07 11.56
N ILE A 318 -11.25 26.56 11.83
CA ILE A 318 -10.69 27.72 11.13
C ILE A 318 -10.31 27.26 9.71
N THR A 319 -10.64 28.08 8.70
CA THR A 319 -10.48 27.70 7.30
C THR A 319 -9.73 28.74 6.49
N TYR A 320 -8.91 28.29 5.56
CA TYR A 320 -8.15 29.12 4.62
C TYR A 320 -8.20 28.51 3.21
N LYS A 321 -8.18 29.37 2.19
CA LYS A 321 -8.18 28.92 0.79
C LYS A 321 -6.82 28.39 0.35
N THR A 322 -5.75 28.94 0.88
CA THR A 322 -4.37 28.58 0.55
C THR A 322 -3.51 28.45 1.81
N LEU A 323 -2.43 27.67 1.70
CA LEU A 323 -1.50 27.51 2.82
C LEU A 323 -0.74 28.79 3.09
N GLU A 324 -0.41 29.56 2.05
CA GLU A 324 0.22 30.89 2.17
C GLU A 324 -0.66 31.88 2.96
N GLU A 325 -1.98 31.80 2.80
CA GLU A 325 -2.93 32.59 3.59
C GLU A 325 -2.87 32.16 5.05
N ALA A 326 -2.97 30.84 5.32
CA ALA A 326 -2.92 30.28 6.66
C ALA A 326 -1.62 30.69 7.40
N MET A 327 -0.48 30.62 6.74
CA MET A 327 0.83 30.96 7.31
C MET A 327 0.99 32.43 7.72
N LYS A 328 0.11 33.34 7.27
CA LYS A 328 0.10 34.74 7.76
C LYS A 328 -0.49 34.89 9.13
N TYR A 329 -1.36 33.98 9.54
CA TYR A 329 -2.10 34.03 10.79
C TYR A 329 -1.75 32.93 11.77
N GLU A 330 -1.22 31.82 11.28
CA GLU A 330 -0.93 30.61 12.05
C GLU A 330 0.57 30.32 12.08
N LYS A 331 1.04 29.82 13.23
CA LYS A 331 2.37 29.24 13.40
C LYS A 331 2.21 27.75 13.71
N PRO A 332 2.20 26.89 12.69
CA PRO A 332 1.94 25.48 12.91
C PRO A 332 3.14 24.80 13.59
N PHE A 333 2.85 23.99 14.59
CA PHE A 333 3.78 23.00 15.11
C PHE A 333 3.92 21.82 14.14
N ILE A 334 2.79 21.47 13.49
CA ILE A 334 2.76 20.40 12.50
C ILE A 334 1.85 20.75 11.31
N ILE A 335 2.29 20.39 10.11
CA ILE A 335 1.46 20.42 8.89
C ILE A 335 1.21 18.98 8.46
N ILE A 336 -0.05 18.63 8.15
CA ILE A 336 -0.43 17.31 7.66
C ILE A 336 -1.12 17.39 6.31
N GLY A 337 -0.57 16.68 5.31
CA GLY A 337 -1.19 16.52 4.00
C GLY A 337 -2.27 15.44 4.01
N ALA A 338 -3.44 15.74 3.47
CA ALA A 338 -4.55 14.82 3.27
C ALA A 338 -5.25 15.02 1.90
N SER A 339 -4.58 15.70 0.97
CA SER A 339 -5.11 16.06 -0.36
C SER A 339 -4.80 15.01 -1.43
N GLY A 340 -3.67 14.32 -1.31
CA GLY A 340 -3.13 13.40 -2.32
C GLY A 340 -2.55 14.12 -3.56
N GLU A 341 -2.32 15.43 -3.47
CA GLU A 341 -1.63 16.25 -4.47
C GLU A 341 -0.53 17.06 -3.78
N GLN A 342 0.44 17.58 -4.54
CA GLN A 342 1.45 18.48 -3.95
C GLN A 342 0.75 19.71 -3.40
N SER A 343 0.78 19.86 -2.08
CA SER A 343 0.00 20.86 -1.36
C SER A 343 0.86 21.88 -0.63
N ILE A 344 2.19 21.73 -0.67
CA ILE A 344 3.15 22.64 -0.05
C ILE A 344 4.07 23.20 -1.13
N SER A 345 4.11 24.52 -1.24
CA SER A 345 5.03 25.21 -2.15
C SER A 345 6.40 25.42 -1.48
N LYS A 346 7.41 25.70 -2.30
CA LYS A 346 8.77 26.03 -1.81
C LYS A 346 8.76 27.27 -0.93
N GLU A 347 7.98 28.27 -1.31
CA GLU A 347 7.81 29.53 -0.56
C GLU A 347 7.26 29.26 0.83
N VAL A 348 6.28 28.37 0.96
CA VAL A 348 5.72 28.00 2.26
C VAL A 348 6.73 27.27 3.13
N VAL A 349 7.51 26.34 2.56
CA VAL A 349 8.57 25.66 3.32
C VAL A 349 9.58 26.66 3.90
N MET A 350 9.90 27.72 3.15
CA MET A 350 10.79 28.78 3.64
C MET A 350 10.17 29.65 4.77
N MET A 351 8.83 29.66 4.89
CA MET A 351 8.10 30.38 5.98
C MET A 351 7.99 29.56 7.27
N LEU A 352 8.20 28.25 7.22
CA LEU A 352 8.06 27.37 8.40
C LEU A 352 8.98 27.84 9.53
N GLU A 353 8.51 27.69 10.76
CA GLU A 353 9.31 27.97 11.97
C GLU A 353 10.32 26.85 12.20
N ASP A 354 11.33 27.12 13.03
CA ASP A 354 12.27 26.10 13.48
C ASP A 354 11.54 24.98 14.24
N GLU A 355 12.02 23.75 14.09
CA GLU A 355 11.44 22.54 14.70
C GLU A 355 9.99 22.24 14.28
N CYS A 356 9.54 22.75 13.11
CA CYS A 356 8.25 22.37 12.55
C CYS A 356 8.26 20.95 12.03
N TYR A 357 7.18 20.23 12.30
CA TYR A 357 6.94 18.89 11.75
C TYR A 357 6.05 18.95 10.50
N VAL A 358 6.33 18.08 9.55
CA VAL A 358 5.50 17.92 8.35
C VAL A 358 5.24 16.44 8.14
N THR A 359 4.01 16.06 7.85
CA THR A 359 3.65 14.66 7.60
C THR A 359 2.61 14.52 6.50
N ALA A 360 2.52 13.36 5.89
CA ALA A 360 1.54 13.05 4.85
C ALA A 360 0.60 11.94 5.28
N GLY A 361 -0.70 12.19 5.13
CA GLY A 361 -1.74 11.16 5.19
C GLY A 361 -2.07 10.57 3.82
N ALA A 362 -1.59 11.22 2.74
CA ALA A 362 -1.77 10.74 1.37
C ALA A 362 -0.45 10.87 0.58
N THR A 363 -0.32 10.07 -0.47
CA THR A 363 0.86 10.09 -1.34
C THR A 363 0.92 11.41 -2.14
N ALA A 364 2.11 11.93 -2.36
CA ALA A 364 2.45 13.14 -3.12
C ALA A 364 2.27 14.49 -2.39
N ASP A 365 1.59 14.58 -1.27
CA ASP A 365 1.41 15.86 -0.54
C ASP A 365 2.73 16.59 -0.25
N LEU A 366 3.83 15.87 -0.07
CA LEU A 366 5.14 16.38 0.33
C LEU A 366 6.23 16.18 -0.74
N SER A 367 5.88 16.12 -2.01
CA SER A 367 6.85 15.90 -3.10
C SER A 367 7.93 17.01 -3.21
N ILE A 368 7.65 18.21 -2.72
CA ILE A 368 8.57 19.35 -2.69
C ILE A 368 9.89 19.05 -1.97
N PHE A 369 9.88 18.20 -0.95
CA PHE A 369 11.11 17.87 -0.21
C PHE A 369 12.13 17.10 -1.05
N LYS A 370 11.68 16.34 -2.05
CA LYS A 370 12.58 15.71 -3.04
C LYS A 370 13.25 16.73 -3.98
N GLU A 371 12.61 17.86 -4.21
CA GLU A 371 13.22 18.96 -5.00
C GLU A 371 14.33 19.60 -4.18
N PHE A 372 14.13 19.85 -2.89
CA PHE A 372 15.20 20.34 -1.99
C PHE A 372 16.39 19.39 -1.93
N GLU A 373 16.17 18.07 -1.93
CA GLU A 373 17.26 17.09 -1.99
C GLU A 373 18.07 17.21 -3.29
N LYS A 374 17.39 17.35 -4.44
CA LYS A 374 18.03 17.56 -5.75
C LYS A 374 18.80 18.89 -5.83
N GLU A 375 18.37 19.91 -5.11
CA GLU A 375 19.03 21.22 -5.01
C GLU A 375 20.21 21.22 -4.01
N GLY A 376 20.48 20.09 -3.33
CA GLY A 376 21.60 19.95 -2.42
C GLY A 376 21.35 20.52 -1.01
N VAL A 377 20.10 20.72 -0.61
CA VAL A 377 19.75 21.09 0.75
C VAL A 377 20.21 19.99 1.69
N LYS A 378 20.86 20.39 2.79
CA LYS A 378 21.37 19.45 3.79
C LYS A 378 20.22 18.74 4.52
N TYR A 379 20.30 17.42 4.56
CA TYR A 379 19.30 16.60 5.26
C TYR A 379 19.94 15.42 5.97
N LYS A 380 19.23 14.89 6.96
CA LYS A 380 19.61 13.69 7.73
C LYS A 380 18.44 12.73 7.75
N PHE A 381 18.62 11.58 7.13
CA PHE A 381 17.68 10.47 7.26
C PHE A 381 17.78 9.82 8.64
N ILE A 382 16.66 9.62 9.32
CA ILE A 382 16.55 8.97 10.63
C ILE A 382 15.68 7.72 10.43
N PRO A 383 16.29 6.50 10.49
CA PRO A 383 15.57 5.25 10.27
C PRO A 383 14.33 5.13 11.17
N LYS A 384 13.20 4.63 10.61
CA LYS A 384 11.93 4.43 11.29
C LYS A 384 11.27 5.70 11.86
N TYR A 385 11.75 6.88 11.50
CA TYR A 385 11.25 8.16 11.98
C TYR A 385 10.88 9.09 10.81
N GLY A 386 11.88 9.46 10.00
CA GLY A 386 11.67 10.40 8.91
C GLY A 386 12.97 11.03 8.43
N THR A 387 12.84 12.20 7.80
CA THR A 387 13.98 12.98 7.31
C THR A 387 13.95 14.38 7.91
N GLN A 388 15.05 14.81 8.50
CA GLN A 388 15.23 16.17 9.00
C GLN A 388 16.02 16.99 7.98
N TYR A 389 15.47 18.11 7.56
CA TYR A 389 16.06 19.07 6.62
C TYR A 389 16.54 20.30 7.36
N GLU A 390 17.68 20.86 6.92
CA GLU A 390 18.18 22.15 7.39
C GLU A 390 17.96 23.19 6.31
N ILE A 391 16.91 24.00 6.47
CA ILE A 391 16.43 24.98 5.47
C ILE A 391 16.52 26.38 6.09
N ASN A 392 17.36 27.28 5.55
CA ASN A 392 17.59 28.63 6.10
C ASN A 392 17.95 28.64 7.60
N GLY A 393 18.76 27.69 8.05
CA GLY A 393 19.17 27.55 9.44
C GLY A 393 18.08 27.01 10.37
N LYS A 394 16.91 26.61 9.85
CA LYS A 394 15.81 25.99 10.57
C LYS A 394 15.79 24.49 10.33
N LYS A 395 15.38 23.73 11.33
CA LYS A 395 15.18 22.28 11.25
C LYS A 395 13.73 21.97 10.95
N ILE A 396 13.46 21.37 9.81
CA ILE A 396 12.12 20.92 9.41
C ILE A 396 12.16 19.39 9.37
N THR A 397 11.28 18.75 10.12
CA THR A 397 11.24 17.27 10.20
C THR A 397 10.06 16.72 9.42
N VAL A 398 10.36 15.98 8.35
CA VAL A 398 9.36 15.26 7.55
C VAL A 398 9.21 13.85 8.09
N LEU A 399 8.12 13.59 8.81
CA LEU A 399 7.80 12.28 9.35
C LEU A 399 7.44 11.30 8.24
N GLY A 400 7.84 10.04 8.39
CA GLY A 400 7.51 8.99 7.41
C GLY A 400 8.14 9.19 6.02
N ASN A 401 9.22 10.01 5.92
CA ASN A 401 9.92 10.31 4.67
C ASN A 401 9.02 10.92 3.57
N GLY A 402 8.01 11.69 3.94
CA GLY A 402 7.08 12.31 3.00
C GLY A 402 6.13 11.34 2.29
N ARG A 403 6.07 10.08 2.73
CA ARG A 403 5.08 9.09 2.29
C ARG A 403 3.90 9.07 3.24
N SER A 404 2.80 8.44 2.81
CA SER A 404 1.63 8.25 3.67
C SER A 404 2.03 7.53 4.96
N VAL A 405 1.90 8.22 6.09
CA VAL A 405 2.47 7.81 7.38
C VAL A 405 1.86 6.50 7.91
N ASN A 406 0.63 6.19 7.53
CA ASN A 406 -0.03 4.93 7.89
C ASN A 406 0.58 3.69 7.19
N LEU A 407 1.39 3.90 6.15
CA LEU A 407 2.11 2.84 5.44
C LEU A 407 3.58 2.74 5.83
N PHE A 408 4.10 3.79 6.48
CA PHE A 408 5.50 3.86 6.84
C PHE A 408 5.81 2.94 8.04
N ASP A 409 6.56 1.87 7.80
CA ASP A 409 6.89 0.82 8.79
C ASP A 409 5.63 0.32 9.54
N SER A 410 4.53 0.11 8.80
CA SER A 410 3.19 -0.20 9.32
C SER A 410 2.40 -1.10 8.37
N GLU A 411 1.32 -1.71 8.89
CA GLU A 411 0.35 -2.54 8.16
C GLU A 411 -0.91 -1.75 7.72
N SER A 412 -0.82 -0.46 7.57
CA SER A 412 -1.88 0.43 7.08
C SER A 412 -3.11 0.59 7.99
N ILE A 413 -4.04 -0.37 8.04
CA ILE A 413 -5.30 -0.26 8.79
C ILE A 413 -5.67 -1.56 9.51
N PRO A 414 -6.58 -1.50 10.52
CA PRO A 414 -7.03 -2.69 11.25
C PRO A 414 -7.68 -3.75 10.37
N ASN A 415 -7.46 -5.03 10.72
CA ASN A 415 -7.92 -6.20 9.95
C ASN A 415 -9.41 -6.16 9.57
N ARG A 416 -10.31 -5.72 10.47
CA ARG A 416 -11.75 -5.67 10.17
C ARG A 416 -12.07 -4.77 8.97
N ALA A 417 -11.38 -3.61 8.86
CA ALA A 417 -11.61 -2.67 7.78
C ALA A 417 -10.93 -3.12 6.48
N ILE A 418 -9.79 -3.77 6.60
CA ILE A 418 -9.10 -4.31 5.43
C ILE A 418 -9.80 -5.55 4.87
N ASP A 419 -10.33 -6.43 5.72
CA ASP A 419 -11.06 -7.62 5.32
C ASP A 419 -12.26 -7.25 4.42
N ILE A 420 -13.13 -6.34 4.88
CA ILE A 420 -14.28 -5.91 4.09
C ILE A 420 -13.86 -5.15 2.82
N PHE A 421 -12.77 -4.35 2.86
CA PHE A 421 -12.27 -3.65 1.68
C PHE A 421 -11.74 -4.62 0.62
N LYS A 422 -10.93 -5.60 1.02
CA LYS A 422 -10.42 -6.63 0.10
C LYS A 422 -11.55 -7.54 -0.41
N ALA A 423 -12.54 -7.84 0.43
CA ALA A 423 -13.73 -8.56 -0.01
C ALA A 423 -14.52 -7.77 -1.06
N GLY A 424 -14.75 -6.47 -0.86
CA GLY A 424 -15.40 -5.61 -1.84
C GLY A 424 -14.61 -5.48 -3.15
N THR A 425 -13.29 -5.44 -3.07
CA THR A 425 -12.41 -5.47 -4.25
C THR A 425 -12.55 -6.80 -5.01
N LEU A 426 -12.56 -7.93 -4.29
CA LEU A 426 -12.74 -9.26 -4.88
C LEU A 426 -14.15 -9.44 -5.50
N VAL A 427 -15.20 -8.93 -4.83
CA VAL A 427 -16.56 -8.87 -5.40
C VAL A 427 -16.55 -8.13 -6.73
N THR A 428 -15.97 -6.92 -6.75
CA THR A 428 -15.89 -6.10 -7.97
C THR A 428 -15.14 -6.83 -9.08
N ALA A 429 -14.01 -7.44 -8.75
CA ALA A 429 -13.19 -8.21 -9.68
C ALA A 429 -13.96 -9.41 -10.26
N ASN A 430 -14.65 -10.18 -9.42
CA ASN A 430 -15.45 -11.32 -9.85
C ASN A 430 -16.60 -10.88 -10.76
N MET A 431 -17.36 -9.89 -10.34
CA MET A 431 -18.53 -9.40 -11.08
C MET A 431 -18.15 -8.78 -12.43
N ALA A 432 -16.97 -8.16 -12.52
CA ALA A 432 -16.41 -7.67 -13.79
C ALA A 432 -16.25 -8.78 -14.84
N ILE A 433 -15.98 -9.99 -14.41
CA ILE A 433 -15.86 -11.16 -15.29
C ILE A 433 -17.21 -11.82 -15.57
N GLN A 434 -18.09 -11.91 -14.56
CA GLN A 434 -19.39 -12.57 -14.66
C GLN A 434 -20.39 -11.72 -15.47
N GLU A 435 -20.35 -10.40 -15.29
CA GLU A 435 -21.27 -9.44 -15.92
C GLU A 435 -20.59 -8.56 -16.99
N GLU A 436 -19.56 -9.06 -17.64
CA GLU A 436 -18.75 -8.34 -18.63
C GLU A 436 -19.61 -7.61 -19.70
N LYS A 437 -20.73 -8.20 -20.11
CA LYS A 437 -21.60 -7.68 -21.18
C LYS A 437 -22.29 -6.35 -20.85
N ILE A 438 -22.47 -6.02 -19.57
CA ILE A 438 -23.12 -4.78 -19.14
C ILE A 438 -22.12 -3.64 -18.89
N LEU A 439 -20.83 -3.95 -18.93
CA LEU A 439 -19.78 -2.95 -18.72
C LEU A 439 -19.65 -2.06 -19.96
N ASN A 440 -19.56 -0.76 -19.73
CA ASN A 440 -19.24 0.22 -20.75
C ASN A 440 -17.87 0.87 -20.48
N LYS A 441 -17.32 1.61 -21.44
CA LYS A 441 -16.00 2.25 -21.32
C LYS A 441 -15.99 3.50 -20.42
N LYS A 442 -16.89 3.59 -19.44
CA LYS A 442 -16.97 4.73 -18.52
C LYS A 442 -16.47 4.34 -17.16
N LEU A 443 -16.13 5.35 -16.38
CA LEU A 443 -15.86 5.19 -14.95
C LEU A 443 -17.16 4.81 -14.24
N GLN A 444 -17.21 3.61 -13.66
CA GLN A 444 -18.41 3.03 -13.09
C GLN A 444 -18.33 2.94 -11.57
N LEU A 445 -19.23 3.60 -10.87
CA LEU A 445 -19.36 3.59 -9.42
C LEU A 445 -20.65 2.91 -8.96
N ASP A 446 -21.79 3.26 -9.57
CA ASP A 446 -23.11 2.81 -9.10
C ASP A 446 -23.27 1.30 -9.19
N ILE A 447 -22.80 0.71 -10.28
CA ILE A 447 -22.81 -0.75 -10.44
C ILE A 447 -21.91 -1.44 -9.43
N VAL A 448 -20.76 -0.86 -9.10
CA VAL A 448 -19.83 -1.41 -8.09
C VAL A 448 -20.46 -1.40 -6.70
N ASN A 449 -21.10 -0.28 -6.29
CA ASN A 449 -21.86 -0.23 -5.04
C ASN A 449 -22.96 -1.28 -5.01
N LYS A 450 -23.73 -1.42 -6.08
CA LYS A 450 -24.78 -2.43 -6.19
C LYS A 450 -24.23 -3.85 -6.04
N TRP A 451 -23.15 -4.20 -6.72
CA TRP A 451 -22.52 -5.52 -6.60
C TRP A 451 -22.05 -5.83 -5.18
N ILE A 452 -21.47 -4.82 -4.50
CA ILE A 452 -21.04 -4.97 -3.10
C ILE A 452 -22.26 -5.22 -2.20
N GLU A 453 -23.35 -4.48 -2.37
CA GLU A 453 -24.59 -4.64 -1.61
C GLU A 453 -25.25 -6.01 -1.90
N ASP A 454 -25.40 -6.39 -3.16
CA ASP A 454 -26.01 -7.66 -3.57
C ASP A 454 -25.20 -8.89 -3.09
N SER A 455 -23.89 -8.73 -2.90
CA SER A 455 -22.98 -9.81 -2.44
C SER A 455 -23.19 -10.25 -0.99
N LYS A 456 -23.89 -9.44 -0.19
CA LYS A 456 -24.15 -9.66 1.26
C LYS A 456 -22.89 -9.63 2.16
N ILE A 457 -21.78 -9.09 1.67
CA ILE A 457 -20.57 -8.94 2.51
C ILE A 457 -20.74 -7.84 3.57
N LEU A 458 -21.62 -6.85 3.34
CA LEU A 458 -21.88 -5.79 4.31
C LEU A 458 -22.67 -6.32 5.52
N GLU A 459 -23.66 -7.17 5.28
CA GLU A 459 -24.40 -7.86 6.35
C GLU A 459 -23.45 -8.76 7.16
N LEU A 460 -22.60 -9.52 6.48
CA LEU A 460 -21.61 -10.37 7.15
C LEU A 460 -20.62 -9.53 7.98
N TYR A 461 -20.18 -8.37 7.47
CA TYR A 461 -19.35 -7.43 8.24
C TYR A 461 -20.05 -6.96 9.51
N TYR A 462 -21.31 -6.55 9.40
CA TYR A 462 -22.09 -6.12 10.54
C TYR A 462 -22.22 -7.22 11.60
N ASP A 463 -22.58 -8.43 11.17
CA ASP A 463 -22.80 -9.57 12.05
C ASP A 463 -21.52 -10.01 12.77
N LEU A 464 -20.39 -10.01 12.07
CA LEU A 464 -19.09 -10.44 12.63
C LEU A 464 -18.45 -9.41 13.55
N TYR A 465 -18.56 -8.13 13.23
CA TYR A 465 -17.73 -7.11 13.87
C TYR A 465 -18.51 -6.05 14.66
N LEU A 466 -19.80 -5.85 14.41
CA LEU A 466 -20.57 -4.75 14.97
C LEU A 466 -21.80 -5.19 15.77
N ALA A 467 -22.45 -6.26 15.38
CA ALA A 467 -23.62 -6.76 16.12
C ALA A 467 -23.21 -7.12 17.56
N LYS A 468 -23.98 -6.63 18.53
CA LYS A 468 -23.82 -7.07 19.92
C LYS A 468 -24.23 -8.54 20.00
N LYS A 469 -23.29 -9.38 20.41
CA LYS A 469 -23.57 -10.79 20.77
C LYS A 469 -24.13 -10.87 22.16
#